data_be7b45c206d8fbd98733442f398be12f
#
_entry.id   be7b45c206d8fbd98733442f398be12f
#
_cell.length_a   1.000
_cell.length_b   1.000
_cell.length_c   1.000
_cell.angle_alpha   90.00
_cell.angle_beta   90.00
_cell.angle_gamma   90.00
#
_symmetry.space_group_name_H-M   'P 1'
#
loop_
_entity.id
_entity.type
_entity.pdbx_description
1 polymer ?
#
loop_
_entity_poly.entity_id
_entity_poly.type
_entity_poly.pdbx_seq_one_letter_code
_entity_poly.pdbx_strand_id
1 'polypeptide(L)'
;MTRLLKTMLPIILCTLVGLSFASPTQAASSLPIVLPALTCDALSATDFSAAVGAKVTINHTEMQTSAQGSWCKVSATIAPQIGVQIALPTQRWSQRFLQVGCGGLCGSINLSLSNASGCLPAMNGEFVVAATDMGHHGSMMDASWAEDPQKRIDFAWRANHLTAVLAKAVMQTLYRQPPKYAYFMGCSDGGREALMEAQRFPQDFDGISAGA
;
A
#
# COMPACT_ATOMS: atom_id res chain seq x y z
N MET A 1 12.25 -48.50 -76.35
CA MET A 1 11.58 -47.17 -76.47
C MET A 1 10.52 -47.10 -75.42
N THR A 2 10.82 -46.53 -74.25
CA THR A 2 9.89 -46.46 -73.12
C THR A 2 9.76 -45.00 -72.70
N ARG A 3 8.59 -44.44 -72.93
CA ARG A 3 8.30 -43.06 -72.59
C ARG A 3 7.99 -42.94 -71.05
N LEU A 4 8.79 -42.14 -70.33
CA LEU A 4 8.47 -41.75 -68.95
C LEU A 4 7.40 -40.65 -68.97
N LEU A 5 6.29 -40.90 -68.32
CA LEU A 5 5.21 -39.92 -68.06
C LEU A 5 5.57 -39.17 -66.72
N LYS A 6 5.89 -37.91 -66.81
CA LYS A 6 6.06 -37.07 -65.65
C LYS A 6 4.71 -36.49 -65.20
N THR A 7 4.20 -37.04 -64.10
CA THR A 7 3.03 -36.44 -63.42
C THR A 7 3.46 -35.26 -62.57
N MET A 8 3.08 -34.05 -62.98
CA MET A 8 3.20 -32.84 -62.15
C MET A 8 2.03 -32.80 -61.13
N LEU A 9 2.37 -32.85 -59.85
CA LEU A 9 1.42 -32.65 -58.74
C LEU A 9 1.36 -31.15 -58.42
N PRO A 10 0.18 -30.51 -58.42
CA PRO A 10 0.10 -29.09 -58.03
C PRO A 10 0.18 -28.97 -56.50
N ILE A 11 1.16 -28.18 -56.04
CA ILE A 11 1.29 -27.77 -54.66
C ILE A 11 0.23 -26.68 -54.40
N ILE A 12 -0.82 -27.05 -53.65
CA ILE A 12 -1.80 -26.09 -53.12
C ILE A 12 -1.17 -25.42 -51.92
N LEU A 13 -0.76 -24.15 -52.10
CA LEU A 13 -0.27 -23.28 -51.05
C LEU A 13 -1.47 -22.74 -50.26
N CYS A 14 -1.80 -23.37 -49.12
CA CYS A 14 -2.81 -22.89 -48.20
C CYS A 14 -2.27 -21.71 -47.43
N THR A 15 -2.59 -20.48 -47.85
CA THR A 15 -2.33 -19.23 -47.09
C THR A 15 -3.34 -19.18 -45.93
N LEU A 16 -2.90 -19.56 -44.73
CA LEU A 16 -3.61 -19.31 -43.48
C LEU A 16 -3.54 -17.81 -43.19
N VAL A 17 -4.60 -17.07 -43.52
CA VAL A 17 -4.80 -15.70 -43.02
C VAL A 17 -5.18 -15.80 -41.54
N GLY A 18 -4.20 -15.62 -40.68
CA GLY A 18 -4.44 -15.53 -39.24
C GLY A 18 -5.21 -14.23 -38.92
N LEU A 19 -6.52 -14.35 -38.70
CA LEU A 19 -7.28 -13.24 -38.08
C LEU A 19 -6.82 -13.16 -36.61
N SER A 20 -5.93 -12.18 -36.31
CA SER A 20 -5.63 -11.78 -34.93
C SER A 20 -6.83 -11.01 -34.39
N PHE A 21 -7.67 -11.67 -33.60
CA PHE A 21 -8.65 -10.99 -32.78
C PHE A 21 -7.91 -10.28 -31.66
N ALA A 22 -7.65 -8.97 -31.82
CA ALA A 22 -7.26 -8.12 -30.71
C ALA A 22 -8.45 -8.07 -29.74
N SER A 23 -8.37 -8.79 -28.62
CA SER A 23 -9.32 -8.62 -27.52
C SER A 23 -9.27 -7.15 -27.07
N PRO A 24 -10.40 -6.46 -26.98
CA PRO A 24 -10.40 -5.12 -26.43
C PRO A 24 -9.83 -5.21 -24.98
N THR A 25 -8.71 -4.55 -24.74
CA THR A 25 -8.22 -4.31 -23.39
C THR A 25 -9.27 -3.47 -22.68
N GLN A 26 -10.08 -4.13 -21.87
CA GLN A 26 -11.07 -3.46 -21.04
C GLN A 26 -10.29 -2.58 -20.06
N ALA A 27 -10.33 -1.27 -20.26
CA ALA A 27 -9.75 -0.33 -19.33
C ALA A 27 -10.35 -0.60 -17.96
N ALA A 28 -9.49 -0.89 -16.97
CA ALA A 28 -9.96 -1.13 -15.61
C ALA A 28 -10.81 0.07 -15.19
N SER A 29 -12.09 -0.17 -14.89
CA SER A 29 -13.01 0.89 -14.48
C SER A 29 -12.42 1.59 -13.25
N SER A 30 -12.31 2.92 -13.29
CA SER A 30 -11.88 3.69 -12.14
C SER A 30 -12.88 3.47 -11.00
N LEU A 31 -12.38 3.18 -9.80
CA LEU A 31 -13.25 3.10 -8.63
C LEU A 31 -13.87 4.47 -8.33
N PRO A 32 -15.13 4.52 -7.89
CA PRO A 32 -15.76 5.78 -7.53
C PRO A 32 -15.02 6.44 -6.36
N ILE A 33 -14.98 7.77 -6.41
CA ILE A 33 -14.44 8.59 -5.32
C ILE A 33 -15.39 8.54 -4.13
N VAL A 34 -14.82 8.40 -2.92
CA VAL A 34 -15.55 8.42 -1.66
C VAL A 34 -15.08 9.60 -0.82
N LEU A 35 -16.04 10.38 -0.34
CA LEU A 35 -15.77 11.52 0.54
C LEU A 35 -15.85 11.10 2.01
N PRO A 36 -15.13 11.79 2.91
CA PRO A 36 -15.27 11.59 4.35
C PRO A 36 -16.71 11.79 4.82
N ALA A 37 -17.19 10.89 5.68
CA ALA A 37 -18.47 10.98 6.36
C ALA A 37 -18.37 11.72 7.70
N LEU A 38 -17.14 11.94 8.18
CA LEU A 38 -16.83 12.65 9.43
C LEU A 38 -15.79 13.75 9.16
N THR A 39 -15.68 14.68 10.09
CA THR A 39 -14.56 15.65 10.08
C THR A 39 -13.28 14.97 10.54
N CYS A 40 -12.12 15.54 10.16
CA CYS A 40 -10.81 15.05 10.59
C CYS A 40 -10.70 15.00 12.13
N ASP A 41 -11.16 16.05 12.80
CA ASP A 41 -11.06 16.18 14.26
C ASP A 41 -11.90 15.13 15.01
N ALA A 42 -12.95 14.61 14.40
CA ALA A 42 -13.79 13.56 15.02
C ALA A 42 -13.00 12.26 15.27
N LEU A 43 -11.91 12.02 14.54
CA LEU A 43 -11.04 10.86 14.74
C LEU A 43 -10.26 10.95 16.07
N SER A 44 -9.99 12.15 16.58
CA SER A 44 -9.24 12.33 17.84
C SER A 44 -9.94 11.75 19.06
N ALA A 45 -11.28 11.67 19.04
CA ALA A 45 -12.09 11.13 20.12
C ALA A 45 -12.41 9.63 19.94
N THR A 46 -11.94 8.99 18.88
CA THR A 46 -12.26 7.58 18.58
C THR A 46 -11.21 6.66 19.20
N ASP A 47 -11.68 5.66 19.96
CA ASP A 47 -10.81 4.59 20.47
C ASP A 47 -10.74 3.45 19.44
N PHE A 48 -9.53 3.22 18.92
CA PHE A 48 -9.24 2.14 17.97
C PHE A 48 -8.61 0.89 18.63
N SER A 49 -8.46 0.89 19.96
CA SER A 49 -7.71 -0.15 20.69
C SER A 49 -8.30 -1.54 20.50
N ALA A 50 -9.63 -1.66 20.49
CA ALA A 50 -10.31 -2.94 20.28
C ALA A 50 -10.09 -3.48 18.86
N ALA A 51 -10.08 -2.61 17.84
CA ALA A 51 -9.87 -3.01 16.46
C ALA A 51 -8.43 -3.46 16.20
N VAL A 52 -7.45 -2.83 16.88
CA VAL A 52 -6.02 -3.12 16.72
C VAL A 52 -5.55 -4.27 17.62
N GLY A 53 -6.29 -4.59 18.69
CA GLY A 53 -5.85 -5.57 19.69
C GLY A 53 -4.69 -5.09 20.58
N ALA A 54 -4.47 -3.76 20.60
CA ALA A 54 -3.48 -3.09 21.44
C ALA A 54 -3.97 -1.68 21.74
N LYS A 55 -3.52 -1.09 22.85
CA LYS A 55 -3.89 0.30 23.17
C LYS A 55 -3.41 1.24 22.06
N VAL A 56 -4.34 2.04 21.52
CA VAL A 56 -4.09 3.08 20.54
C VAL A 56 -4.35 4.45 21.17
N THR A 57 -3.44 5.38 20.98
CA THR A 57 -3.62 6.78 21.33
C THR A 57 -3.53 7.61 20.05
N ILE A 58 -4.59 8.34 19.71
CA ILE A 58 -4.52 9.35 18.65
C ILE A 58 -3.84 10.58 19.26
N ASN A 59 -2.63 10.86 18.83
CA ASN A 59 -1.81 11.95 19.35
C ASN A 59 -2.23 13.28 18.76
N HIS A 60 -2.58 13.29 17.46
CA HIS A 60 -2.94 14.51 16.74
C HIS A 60 -3.70 14.19 15.46
N THR A 61 -4.65 15.07 15.11
CA THR A 61 -5.33 15.10 13.82
C THR A 61 -5.22 16.50 13.26
N GLU A 62 -4.88 16.63 11.98
CA GLU A 62 -4.76 17.93 11.33
C GLU A 62 -5.16 17.88 9.85
N MET A 63 -5.75 18.96 9.38
CA MET A 63 -5.99 19.14 7.95
C MET A 63 -4.74 19.70 7.29
N GLN A 64 -4.27 19.01 6.25
CA GLN A 64 -3.16 19.46 5.42
C GLN A 64 -3.64 19.73 3.99
N THR A 65 -3.09 20.74 3.34
CA THR A 65 -3.42 21.11 1.96
C THR A 65 -2.15 21.35 1.15
N SER A 66 -2.12 20.84 -0.07
CA SER A 66 -1.05 21.08 -1.04
C SER A 66 -1.65 21.20 -2.46
N ALA A 67 -0.79 21.34 -3.46
CA ALA A 67 -1.20 21.34 -4.86
C ALA A 67 -1.92 20.04 -5.30
N GLN A 68 -1.62 18.91 -4.62
CA GLN A 68 -2.23 17.60 -4.91
C GLN A 68 -3.60 17.42 -4.23
N GLY A 69 -4.02 18.33 -3.34
CA GLY A 69 -5.32 18.28 -2.66
C GLY A 69 -5.24 18.51 -1.15
N SER A 70 -6.26 18.03 -0.45
CA SER A 70 -6.37 18.15 1.00
C SER A 70 -6.46 16.78 1.65
N TRP A 71 -5.82 16.63 2.80
CA TRP A 71 -5.78 15.40 3.59
C TRP A 71 -6.08 15.66 5.05
N CYS A 72 -6.75 14.71 5.68
CA CYS A 72 -6.74 14.54 7.11
C CYS A 72 -5.51 13.69 7.48
N LYS A 73 -4.55 14.28 8.17
CA LYS A 73 -3.38 13.56 8.71
C LYS A 73 -3.65 13.17 10.14
N VAL A 74 -3.54 11.88 10.42
CA VAL A 74 -3.66 11.30 11.76
C VAL A 74 -2.27 10.84 12.21
N SER A 75 -1.87 11.26 13.41
CA SER A 75 -0.68 10.75 14.10
C SER A 75 -1.13 9.96 15.32
N ALA A 76 -0.66 8.75 15.47
CA ALA A 76 -1.06 7.85 16.54
C ALA A 76 0.14 7.08 17.11
N THR A 77 -0.05 6.56 18.33
CA THR A 77 0.86 5.61 18.94
C THR A 77 0.11 4.32 19.27
N ILE A 78 0.63 3.18 18.83
CA ILE A 78 0.18 1.84 19.21
C ILE A 78 1.13 1.33 20.30
N ALA A 79 0.57 0.96 21.45
CA ALA A 79 1.39 0.54 22.59
C ALA A 79 2.30 -0.68 22.29
N PRO A 80 3.50 -0.69 22.86
CA PRO A 80 4.00 0.29 23.82
C PRO A 80 4.52 1.59 23.16
N GLN A 81 4.93 1.59 21.89
CA GLN A 81 5.69 2.72 21.35
C GLN A 81 5.69 2.86 19.81
N ILE A 82 4.90 2.07 19.08
CA ILE A 82 4.86 2.15 17.62
C ILE A 82 4.21 3.48 17.20
N GLY A 83 4.98 4.37 16.62
CA GLY A 83 4.47 5.58 15.99
C GLY A 83 3.90 5.29 14.62
N VAL A 84 2.75 5.89 14.31
CA VAL A 84 2.04 5.73 13.03
C VAL A 84 1.59 7.09 12.53
N GLN A 85 1.71 7.30 11.22
CA GLN A 85 1.04 8.40 10.52
C GLN A 85 0.18 7.87 9.38
N ILE A 86 -1.01 8.46 9.21
CA ILE A 86 -1.96 8.12 8.16
C ILE A 86 -2.43 9.40 7.50
N ALA A 87 -2.27 9.51 6.18
CA ALA A 87 -2.79 10.61 5.36
C ALA A 87 -4.03 10.14 4.59
N LEU A 88 -5.17 10.75 4.87
CA LEU A 88 -6.48 10.35 4.32
C LEU A 88 -7.00 11.47 3.40
N PRO A 89 -7.10 11.25 2.06
CA PRO A 89 -7.63 12.24 1.12
C PRO A 89 -9.05 12.67 1.47
N THR A 90 -9.34 13.98 1.46
CA THR A 90 -10.68 14.46 1.80
C THR A 90 -11.57 14.73 0.59
N GLN A 91 -11.02 14.68 -0.63
CA GLN A 91 -11.74 15.05 -1.85
C GLN A 91 -11.71 13.99 -2.95
N ARG A 92 -10.75 13.06 -2.93
CA ARG A 92 -10.51 12.18 -4.08
C ARG A 92 -10.07 10.76 -3.73
N TRP A 93 -10.47 10.25 -2.56
CA TRP A 93 -10.12 8.87 -2.20
C TRP A 93 -10.76 7.87 -3.16
N SER A 94 -9.93 7.12 -3.88
CA SER A 94 -10.34 6.11 -4.85
C SER A 94 -10.42 4.70 -4.25
N GLN A 95 -10.74 4.59 -2.96
CA GLN A 95 -10.93 3.33 -2.22
C GLN A 95 -9.66 2.44 -2.18
N ARG A 96 -8.49 3.08 -2.28
CA ARG A 96 -7.19 2.40 -2.24
C ARG A 96 -6.38 2.86 -1.05
N PHE A 97 -5.64 1.92 -0.50
CA PHE A 97 -4.71 2.12 0.62
C PHE A 97 -3.32 1.70 0.19
N LEU A 98 -2.32 2.48 0.54
CA LEU A 98 -0.91 2.15 0.36
C LEU A 98 -0.18 2.34 1.68
N GLN A 99 0.43 1.29 2.21
CA GLN A 99 1.40 1.39 3.28
C GLN A 99 2.80 1.40 2.68
N VAL A 100 3.65 2.32 3.15
CA VAL A 100 5.02 2.44 2.68
C VAL A 100 5.99 1.98 3.76
N GLY A 101 6.95 1.15 3.36
CA GLY A 101 8.04 0.71 4.20
C GLY A 101 9.12 1.77 4.34
N CYS A 102 9.94 1.64 5.38
CA CYS A 102 11.04 2.55 5.67
C CYS A 102 12.35 2.13 5.00
N GLY A 103 13.43 2.85 5.26
CA GLY A 103 14.78 2.54 4.80
C GLY A 103 15.77 2.45 5.97
N GLY A 104 16.90 1.78 5.73
CA GLY A 104 17.92 1.56 6.76
C GLY A 104 17.34 0.80 7.95
N LEU A 105 17.60 1.27 9.16
CA LEU A 105 17.04 0.70 10.38
C LEU A 105 15.79 1.45 10.86
N CYS A 106 15.11 2.20 9.98
CA CYS A 106 13.89 2.96 10.29
C CYS A 106 14.08 4.06 11.35
N GLY A 107 13.19 4.14 12.35
CA GLY A 107 13.32 5.09 13.47
C GLY A 107 12.70 6.47 13.21
N SER A 108 12.07 6.66 12.06
CA SER A 108 11.30 7.86 11.70
C SER A 108 10.16 7.52 10.74
N ILE A 109 9.08 8.31 10.77
CA ILE A 109 7.94 8.10 9.90
C ILE A 109 8.08 8.95 8.63
N ASN A 110 7.96 8.33 7.46
CA ASN A 110 8.03 9.02 6.18
C ASN A 110 6.90 8.55 5.26
N LEU A 111 5.99 9.44 4.91
CA LEU A 111 4.88 9.20 3.98
C LEU A 111 5.25 9.46 2.51
N SER A 112 6.53 9.54 2.18
CA SER A 112 6.97 9.78 0.80
C SER A 112 6.56 8.64 -0.13
N LEU A 113 6.06 9.01 -1.30
CA LEU A 113 5.67 8.09 -2.37
C LEU A 113 6.76 7.93 -3.43
N SER A 114 8.03 8.22 -3.12
CA SER A 114 9.14 8.15 -4.08
C SER A 114 9.25 6.76 -4.74
N ASN A 115 9.02 5.69 -3.99
CA ASN A 115 9.03 4.32 -4.49
C ASN A 115 7.78 3.98 -5.34
N ALA A 116 6.72 4.78 -5.23
CA ALA A 116 5.47 4.64 -5.98
C ALA A 116 5.34 5.66 -7.12
N SER A 117 6.44 6.31 -7.53
CA SER A 117 6.43 7.42 -8.51
C SER A 117 5.79 7.05 -9.87
N GLY A 118 5.80 5.76 -10.25
CA GLY A 118 5.10 5.27 -11.44
C GLY A 118 3.59 5.09 -11.28
N CYS A 119 3.04 5.22 -10.06
CA CYS A 119 1.61 5.08 -9.78
C CYS A 119 0.94 6.45 -9.73
N LEU A 120 0.49 6.95 -10.87
CA LEU A 120 -0.14 8.28 -10.97
C LEU A 120 -1.31 8.50 -10.01
N PRO A 121 -2.26 7.56 -9.79
CA PRO A 121 -3.32 7.75 -8.82
C PRO A 121 -2.82 7.97 -7.39
N ALA A 122 -1.76 7.26 -6.96
CA ALA A 122 -1.16 7.49 -5.65
C ALA A 122 -0.49 8.87 -5.58
N MET A 123 0.29 9.23 -6.61
CA MET A 123 0.95 10.54 -6.70
C MET A 123 -0.04 11.72 -6.77
N ASN A 124 -1.23 11.50 -7.32
CA ASN A 124 -2.32 12.49 -7.38
C ASN A 124 -3.11 12.60 -6.06
N GLY A 125 -2.70 11.90 -5.00
CA GLY A 125 -3.38 11.96 -3.71
C GLY A 125 -4.73 11.25 -3.68
N GLU A 126 -4.90 10.18 -4.47
CA GLU A 126 -6.13 9.40 -4.51
C GLU A 126 -6.12 8.22 -3.51
N PHE A 127 -4.97 7.90 -2.92
CA PHE A 127 -4.80 6.82 -1.97
C PHE A 127 -4.74 7.33 -0.53
N VAL A 128 -5.25 6.56 0.41
CA VAL A 128 -4.81 6.68 1.80
C VAL A 128 -3.40 6.13 1.89
N VAL A 129 -2.51 6.87 2.55
CA VAL A 129 -1.11 6.45 2.73
C VAL A 129 -0.81 6.34 4.22
N ALA A 130 -0.16 5.26 4.65
CA ALA A 130 0.32 5.09 6.02
C ALA A 130 1.79 4.69 6.06
N ALA A 131 2.45 5.06 7.15
CA ALA A 131 3.81 4.67 7.49
C ALA A 131 4.00 4.59 9.01
N THR A 132 5.04 3.89 9.44
CA THR A 132 5.40 3.72 10.85
C THR A 132 6.89 3.95 11.07
N ASP A 133 7.27 4.26 12.32
CA ASP A 133 8.67 4.33 12.76
C ASP A 133 9.25 2.96 13.13
N MET A 134 8.47 1.90 12.99
CA MET A 134 8.80 0.52 13.33
C MET A 134 9.02 0.29 14.85
N GLY A 135 8.41 1.15 15.69
CA GLY A 135 8.41 1.00 17.15
C GLY A 135 9.65 1.54 17.84
N HIS A 136 10.38 2.44 17.22
CA HIS A 136 11.50 3.14 17.83
C HIS A 136 11.76 4.48 17.15
N HIS A 137 12.54 5.34 17.81
CA HIS A 137 13.02 6.59 17.25
C HIS A 137 14.54 6.56 17.12
N GLY A 138 15.06 7.20 16.09
CA GLY A 138 16.50 7.30 15.88
C GLY A 138 16.88 7.53 14.42
N SER A 139 18.18 7.50 14.19
CA SER A 139 18.74 7.53 12.84
C SER A 139 18.56 6.16 12.16
N MET A 140 18.39 6.17 10.85
CA MET A 140 18.34 4.95 10.04
C MET A 140 19.61 4.08 10.12
N MET A 141 20.67 4.57 10.74
CA MET A 141 21.94 3.83 10.96
C MET A 141 22.17 3.46 12.44
N ASP A 142 21.25 3.83 13.34
CA ASP A 142 21.37 3.54 14.76
C ASP A 142 20.67 2.23 15.11
N ALA A 143 21.42 1.26 15.64
CA ALA A 143 20.92 -0.03 16.09
C ALA A 143 20.79 -0.15 17.62
N SER A 144 21.06 0.92 18.38
CA SER A 144 21.06 0.88 19.86
C SER A 144 19.69 0.48 20.43
N TRP A 145 18.61 0.79 19.73
CA TRP A 145 17.25 0.39 20.10
C TRP A 145 17.07 -1.14 20.17
N ALA A 146 17.90 -1.89 19.45
CA ALA A 146 17.76 -3.35 19.34
C ALA A 146 18.14 -4.12 20.63
N GLU A 147 18.64 -3.45 21.67
CA GLU A 147 18.81 -4.03 22.99
C GLU A 147 17.45 -4.35 23.65
N ASP A 148 16.41 -3.57 23.34
CA ASP A 148 15.05 -3.79 23.82
C ASP A 148 14.36 -4.93 23.04
N PRO A 149 13.95 -6.04 23.71
CA PRO A 149 13.28 -7.16 23.06
C PRO A 149 11.97 -6.77 22.37
N GLN A 150 11.20 -5.81 22.95
CA GLN A 150 9.94 -5.39 22.36
C GLN A 150 10.16 -4.60 21.06
N LYS A 151 11.17 -3.75 21.02
CA LYS A 151 11.53 -3.01 19.80
C LYS A 151 11.97 -3.94 18.68
N ARG A 152 12.69 -5.04 19.01
CA ARG A 152 13.01 -6.07 18.01
C ARG A 152 11.76 -6.75 17.43
N ILE A 153 10.76 -7.05 18.28
CA ILE A 153 9.48 -7.63 17.84
C ILE A 153 8.73 -6.64 16.95
N ASP A 154 8.66 -5.38 17.37
CA ASP A 154 7.97 -4.32 16.62
C ASP A 154 8.64 -4.12 15.25
N PHE A 155 9.96 -3.99 15.20
CA PHE A 155 10.76 -3.87 13.99
C PHE A 155 10.66 -5.09 13.06
N ALA A 156 10.66 -6.29 13.65
CA ALA A 156 10.67 -7.52 12.85
C ALA A 156 9.37 -7.71 12.05
N TRP A 157 8.20 -7.40 12.63
CA TRP A 157 6.92 -7.67 11.98
C TRP A 157 5.71 -6.92 12.57
N ARG A 158 5.70 -6.63 13.90
CA ARG A 158 4.48 -6.19 14.56
C ARG A 158 4.05 -4.78 14.15
N ALA A 159 5.00 -3.88 13.95
CA ALA A 159 4.69 -2.48 13.65
C ALA A 159 3.95 -2.33 12.31
N ASN A 160 4.38 -2.99 11.26
CA ASN A 160 3.71 -2.91 9.95
C ASN A 160 2.31 -3.50 9.99
N HIS A 161 2.16 -4.71 10.54
CA HIS A 161 0.86 -5.35 10.69
C HIS A 161 -0.14 -4.47 11.45
N LEU A 162 0.25 -3.99 12.64
CA LEU A 162 -0.66 -3.16 13.43
C LEU A 162 -0.95 -1.80 12.79
N THR A 163 -0.01 -1.26 12.02
CA THR A 163 -0.22 -0.04 11.21
C THR A 163 -1.29 -0.29 10.14
N ALA A 164 -1.23 -1.41 9.43
CA ALA A 164 -2.23 -1.78 8.44
C ALA A 164 -3.63 -1.93 9.06
N VAL A 165 -3.71 -2.62 10.20
CA VAL A 165 -4.97 -2.80 10.94
C VAL A 165 -5.54 -1.46 11.40
N LEU A 166 -4.71 -0.59 12.01
CA LEU A 166 -5.14 0.74 12.43
C LEU A 166 -5.60 1.60 11.24
N ALA A 167 -4.83 1.63 10.16
CA ALA A 167 -5.17 2.43 8.98
C ALA A 167 -6.53 2.00 8.39
N LYS A 168 -6.79 0.69 8.30
CA LYS A 168 -8.08 0.16 7.84
C LYS A 168 -9.24 0.54 8.77
N ALA A 169 -9.02 0.49 10.10
CA ALA A 169 -10.02 0.91 11.08
C ALA A 169 -10.32 2.41 11.01
N VAL A 170 -9.30 3.25 10.82
CA VAL A 170 -9.45 4.69 10.62
C VAL A 170 -10.22 5.00 9.33
N MET A 171 -9.90 4.31 8.23
CA MET A 171 -10.66 4.44 6.96
C MET A 171 -12.12 4.04 7.13
N GLN A 172 -12.39 2.89 7.77
CA GLN A 172 -13.76 2.45 8.05
C GLN A 172 -14.54 3.49 8.87
N THR A 173 -13.89 4.17 9.79
CA THR A 173 -14.52 5.22 10.61
C THR A 173 -14.75 6.49 9.80
N LEU A 174 -13.73 6.99 9.09
CA LEU A 174 -13.81 8.26 8.37
C LEU A 174 -14.71 8.18 7.14
N TYR A 175 -14.60 7.13 6.33
CA TYR A 175 -15.33 6.99 5.07
C TYR A 175 -16.56 6.06 5.15
N ARG A 176 -16.81 5.44 6.33
CA ARG A 176 -17.87 4.44 6.55
C ARG A 176 -17.73 3.18 5.69
N GLN A 177 -16.53 2.95 5.15
CA GLN A 177 -16.20 1.74 4.41
C GLN A 177 -14.70 1.44 4.46
N PRO A 178 -14.28 0.16 4.34
CA PRO A 178 -12.88 -0.21 4.23
C PRO A 178 -12.32 0.13 2.85
N PRO A 179 -11.01 0.10 2.64
CA PRO A 179 -10.43 0.14 1.30
C PRO A 179 -10.89 -1.08 0.50
N LYS A 180 -11.12 -0.89 -0.81
CA LYS A 180 -11.40 -2.01 -1.71
C LYS A 180 -10.11 -2.76 -2.08
N TYR A 181 -9.00 -2.04 -2.12
CA TYR A 181 -7.68 -2.61 -2.36
C TYR A 181 -6.67 -1.97 -1.42
N ALA A 182 -5.82 -2.82 -0.85
CA ALA A 182 -4.72 -2.45 0.02
C ALA A 182 -3.39 -2.93 -0.56
N TYR A 183 -2.38 -2.06 -0.54
CA TYR A 183 -1.05 -2.34 -1.08
C TYR A 183 0.02 -2.04 -0.05
N PHE A 184 1.11 -2.80 -0.11
CA PHE A 184 2.36 -2.48 0.58
C PHE A 184 3.46 -2.26 -0.45
N MET A 185 4.29 -1.24 -0.24
CA MET A 185 5.46 -0.99 -1.07
C MET A 185 6.65 -0.61 -0.21
N GLY A 186 7.77 -1.29 -0.41
CA GLY A 186 9.01 -0.98 0.27
C GLY A 186 10.24 -1.36 -0.54
N CYS A 187 11.31 -0.62 -0.29
CA CYS A 187 12.63 -0.85 -0.89
C CYS A 187 13.68 -0.92 0.23
N SER A 188 14.76 -1.67 0.03
CA SER A 188 15.80 -1.91 1.02
C SER A 188 15.21 -2.60 2.27
N ASP A 189 15.29 -2.01 3.48
CA ASP A 189 14.60 -2.57 4.65
C ASP A 189 13.09 -2.66 4.44
N GLY A 190 12.48 -1.70 3.77
CA GLY A 190 11.08 -1.78 3.37
C GLY A 190 10.76 -2.98 2.48
N GLY A 191 11.73 -3.47 1.69
CA GLY A 191 11.61 -4.74 0.96
C GLY A 191 11.61 -5.95 1.89
N ARG A 192 12.42 -5.96 2.94
CA ARG A 192 12.37 -6.97 4.02
C ARG A 192 10.99 -6.93 4.71
N GLU A 193 10.50 -5.75 5.03
CA GLU A 193 9.17 -5.55 5.62
C GLU A 193 8.07 -6.12 4.72
N ALA A 194 8.12 -5.84 3.41
CA ALA A 194 7.18 -6.34 2.42
C ALA A 194 7.14 -7.88 2.38
N LEU A 195 8.31 -8.53 2.41
CA LEU A 195 8.41 -9.99 2.45
C LEU A 195 7.86 -10.56 3.76
N MET A 196 8.07 -9.86 4.89
CA MET A 196 7.54 -10.26 6.18
C MET A 196 6.00 -10.17 6.21
N GLU A 197 5.42 -9.11 5.64
CA GLU A 197 3.98 -8.97 5.48
C GLU A 197 3.39 -10.08 4.61
N ALA A 198 3.99 -10.36 3.45
CA ALA A 198 3.55 -11.43 2.57
C ALA A 198 3.57 -12.81 3.23
N GLN A 199 4.56 -13.06 4.09
CA GLN A 199 4.75 -14.35 4.76
C GLN A 199 3.82 -14.52 5.96
N ARG A 200 3.72 -13.51 6.83
CA ARG A 200 3.02 -13.63 8.12
C ARG A 200 1.58 -13.15 8.10
N PHE A 201 1.29 -12.14 7.27
CA PHE A 201 0.00 -11.46 7.24
C PHE A 201 -0.54 -11.31 5.81
N PRO A 202 -0.66 -12.43 5.05
CA PRO A 202 -1.05 -12.39 3.63
C PRO A 202 -2.45 -11.79 3.39
N GLN A 203 -3.23 -11.57 4.45
CA GLN A 203 -4.56 -10.95 4.36
C GLN A 203 -4.52 -9.43 4.52
N ASP A 204 -3.38 -8.84 4.87
CA ASP A 204 -3.31 -7.40 5.10
C ASP A 204 -3.29 -6.61 3.78
N PHE A 205 -2.75 -7.18 2.71
CA PHE A 205 -2.60 -6.48 1.44
C PHE A 205 -2.98 -7.37 0.26
N ASP A 206 -3.65 -6.76 -0.74
CA ASP A 206 -3.99 -7.40 -2.01
C ASP A 206 -2.79 -7.45 -2.97
N GLY A 207 -1.83 -6.56 -2.78
CA GLY A 207 -0.61 -6.49 -3.58
C GLY A 207 0.56 -5.96 -2.77
N ILE A 208 1.72 -6.63 -2.93
CA ILE A 208 2.95 -6.29 -2.22
C ILE A 208 4.09 -6.14 -3.23
N SER A 209 4.79 -5.00 -3.15
CA SER A 209 5.99 -4.72 -3.93
C SER A 209 7.20 -4.66 -3.00
N ALA A 210 8.11 -5.62 -3.16
CA ALA A 210 9.36 -5.71 -2.42
C ALA A 210 10.54 -5.39 -3.35
N GLY A 211 11.25 -4.31 -3.05
CA GLY A 211 12.46 -3.90 -3.74
C GLY A 211 13.70 -4.02 -2.85
N ALA A 212 14.90 -4.07 -3.45
CA ALA A 212 16.18 -4.10 -2.74
C ALA A 212 17.10 -2.96 -3.20
#